data_f331b84b0b158821de1c7a0b653e665a
#
_entry.id   f331b84b0b158821de1c7a0b653e665a
#
_cell.length_a   1.000
_cell.length_b   1.000
_cell.length_c   1.000
_cell.angle_alpha   90.00
_cell.angle_beta   90.00
_cell.angle_gamma   90.00
#
_symmetry.space_group_name_H-M   'P 1'
#
loop_
_entity.id
_entity.type
_entity.pdbx_description
1 polymer ?
#
loop_
_entity_poly.entity_id
_entity_poly.type
_entity_poly.pdbx_seq_one_letter_code
_entity_poly.pdbx_strand_id
1 'polypeptide(L)'
;MKSIAIVVAAVGLMAAGSAQASAELADKAGCNKCHAVDTKKMGPSYKDIAKKLKGKPEADVVAKLKAGTGHPKATASDADLTAIVKWIQAM
;
A
#
# COMPACT_ATOMS: atom_id res chain seq x y z
N MET A 1 -36.11 -16.09 -4.97
CA MET A 1 -35.49 -15.45 -6.15
C MET A 1 -35.14 -13.97 -5.97
N LYS A 2 -35.48 -13.35 -4.84
CA LYS A 2 -35.18 -11.92 -4.61
C LYS A 2 -33.90 -11.67 -3.82
N SER A 3 -33.17 -12.72 -3.43
CA SER A 3 -32.03 -12.60 -2.51
C SER A 3 -30.66 -12.53 -3.21
N ILE A 4 -30.58 -12.67 -4.53
CA ILE A 4 -29.31 -12.79 -5.25
C ILE A 4 -28.72 -11.44 -5.64
N ALA A 5 -29.54 -10.38 -5.69
CA ALA A 5 -29.09 -9.05 -6.13
C ALA A 5 -28.33 -8.25 -5.08
N ILE A 6 -28.40 -8.65 -3.80
CA ILE A 6 -27.82 -7.89 -2.68
C ILE A 6 -26.34 -8.23 -2.44
N VAL A 7 -25.90 -9.41 -2.86
CA VAL A 7 -24.53 -9.89 -2.57
C VAL A 7 -23.48 -9.22 -3.44
N VAL A 8 -23.82 -8.77 -4.64
CA VAL A 8 -22.87 -8.17 -5.58
C VAL A 8 -22.47 -6.75 -5.18
N ALA A 9 -23.37 -6.00 -4.55
CA ALA A 9 -23.09 -4.62 -4.13
C ALA A 9 -22.13 -4.55 -2.93
N ALA A 10 -22.10 -5.56 -2.06
CA ALA A 10 -21.24 -5.60 -0.88
C ALA A 10 -19.76 -5.80 -1.22
N VAL A 11 -19.47 -6.55 -2.28
CA VAL A 11 -18.07 -6.83 -2.70
C VAL A 11 -17.41 -5.58 -3.29
N GLY A 12 -18.14 -4.77 -4.04
CA GLY A 12 -17.63 -3.53 -4.61
C GLY A 12 -17.29 -2.48 -3.55
N LEU A 13 -18.08 -2.39 -2.49
CA LEU A 13 -17.84 -1.47 -1.37
C LEU A 13 -16.60 -1.86 -0.56
N MET A 14 -16.32 -3.14 -0.37
CA MET A 14 -15.14 -3.61 0.37
C MET A 14 -13.84 -3.31 -0.38
N ALA A 15 -13.83 -3.44 -1.70
CA ALA A 15 -12.65 -3.13 -2.52
C ALA A 15 -12.30 -1.64 -2.49
N ALA A 16 -13.30 -0.75 -2.59
CA ALA A 16 -13.10 0.69 -2.50
C ALA A 16 -12.62 1.11 -1.10
N GLY A 17 -13.18 0.51 -0.03
CA GLY A 17 -12.76 0.74 1.35
C GLY A 17 -11.32 0.33 1.60
N SER A 18 -10.86 -0.80 1.02
CA SER A 18 -9.48 -1.27 1.16
C SER A 18 -8.47 -0.32 0.57
N ALA A 19 -8.74 0.26 -0.61
CA ALA A 19 -7.83 1.21 -1.25
C ALA A 19 -7.66 2.48 -0.41
N GLN A 20 -8.76 3.04 0.12
CA GLN A 20 -8.71 4.21 1.00
C GLN A 20 -8.02 3.91 2.32
N ALA A 21 -8.28 2.75 2.92
CA ALA A 21 -7.65 2.33 4.16
C ALA A 21 -6.13 2.21 4.01
N SER A 22 -5.65 1.71 2.87
CA SER A 22 -4.22 1.57 2.59
C SER A 22 -3.54 2.93 2.42
N ALA A 23 -4.20 3.90 1.78
CA ALA A 23 -3.70 5.26 1.67
C ALA A 23 -3.57 5.93 3.04
N GLU A 24 -4.57 5.74 3.91
CA GLU A 24 -4.53 6.25 5.29
C GLU A 24 -3.41 5.59 6.11
N LEU A 25 -3.20 4.28 5.94
CA LEU A 25 -2.12 3.56 6.60
C LEU A 25 -0.76 4.10 6.18
N ALA A 26 -0.57 4.41 4.91
CA ALA A 26 0.66 5.02 4.42
C ALA A 26 0.90 6.38 5.07
N ASP A 27 -0.13 7.18 5.23
CA ASP A 27 -0.04 8.47 5.91
C ASP A 27 0.34 8.30 7.38
N LYS A 28 -0.34 7.43 8.11
CA LYS A 28 -0.06 7.14 9.52
C LYS A 28 1.34 6.55 9.72
N ALA A 29 1.81 5.74 8.79
CA ALA A 29 3.15 5.16 8.85
C ALA A 29 4.26 6.17 8.54
N GLY A 30 3.92 7.38 8.12
CA GLY A 30 4.88 8.42 7.79
C GLY A 30 5.47 8.34 6.39
N CYS A 31 4.97 7.43 5.55
CA CYS A 31 5.45 7.27 4.18
C CYS A 31 5.29 8.55 3.35
N ASN A 32 4.19 9.26 3.55
CA ASN A 32 3.87 10.48 2.80
C ASN A 32 4.80 11.66 3.13
N LYS A 33 5.63 11.56 4.14
CA LYS A 33 6.65 12.59 4.45
C LYS A 33 7.72 12.64 3.36
N CYS A 34 8.02 11.51 2.75
CA CYS A 34 9.08 11.39 1.74
C CYS A 34 8.57 10.95 0.36
N HIS A 35 7.34 10.48 0.28
CA HIS A 35 6.74 9.97 -0.97
C HIS A 35 5.39 10.64 -1.24
N ALA A 36 5.05 10.76 -2.51
CA ALA A 36 3.72 11.17 -2.98
C ALA A 36 3.31 10.23 -4.11
N VAL A 37 2.02 10.23 -4.47
CA VAL A 37 1.51 9.30 -5.49
C VAL A 37 2.17 9.53 -6.85
N ASP A 38 2.20 10.77 -7.31
CA ASP A 38 2.63 11.13 -8.67
C ASP A 38 3.93 11.91 -8.72
N THR A 39 4.37 12.52 -7.64
CA THR A 39 5.50 13.43 -7.64
C THR A 39 6.62 12.93 -6.76
N LYS A 40 7.85 13.21 -7.17
CA LYS A 40 9.05 12.93 -6.38
C LYS A 40 9.18 13.97 -5.25
N LYS A 41 9.48 13.48 -4.06
CA LYS A 41 9.83 14.30 -2.89
C LYS A 41 11.26 13.95 -2.47
N MET A 42 11.49 13.64 -1.19
CA MET A 42 12.79 13.12 -0.73
C MET A 42 13.03 11.71 -1.27
N GLY A 43 11.96 10.93 -1.44
CA GLY A 43 11.99 9.62 -2.08
C GLY A 43 11.22 9.65 -3.41
N PRO A 44 11.28 8.54 -4.18
CA PRO A 44 10.54 8.44 -5.44
C PRO A 44 9.04 8.44 -5.22
N SER A 45 8.27 8.76 -6.27
CA SER A 45 6.81 8.67 -6.21
C SER A 45 6.36 7.22 -6.01
N TYR A 46 5.16 7.01 -5.46
CA TYR A 46 4.60 5.66 -5.31
C TYR A 46 4.46 4.95 -6.65
N LYS A 47 4.12 5.67 -7.71
CA LYS A 47 4.03 5.10 -9.07
C LYS A 47 5.37 4.59 -9.57
N ASP A 48 6.45 5.31 -9.30
CA ASP A 48 7.80 4.87 -9.65
C ASP A 48 8.24 3.67 -8.79
N ILE A 49 7.90 3.67 -7.51
CA ILE A 49 8.13 2.53 -6.63
C ILE A 49 7.38 1.30 -7.14
N ALA A 50 6.14 1.47 -7.57
CA ALA A 50 5.32 0.38 -8.12
C ALA A 50 6.01 -0.29 -9.31
N LYS A 51 6.62 0.48 -10.20
CA LYS A 51 7.38 -0.05 -11.34
C LYS A 51 8.58 -0.88 -10.89
N LYS A 52 9.30 -0.42 -9.87
CA LYS A 52 10.46 -1.13 -9.32
C LYS A 52 10.08 -2.39 -8.57
N LEU A 53 8.90 -2.40 -7.94
CA LEU A 53 8.43 -3.52 -7.13
C LEU A 53 7.64 -4.56 -7.93
N LYS A 54 7.42 -4.33 -9.21
CA LYS A 54 6.66 -5.23 -10.08
C LYS A 54 7.29 -6.63 -10.06
N GLY A 55 6.48 -7.63 -9.70
CA GLY A 55 6.92 -9.01 -9.62
C GLY A 55 7.72 -9.38 -8.38
N LYS A 56 7.98 -8.44 -7.47
CA LYS A 56 8.69 -8.74 -6.22
C LYS A 56 7.72 -9.23 -5.14
N PRO A 57 8.10 -10.24 -4.34
CA PRO A 57 7.27 -10.73 -3.24
C PRO A 57 7.06 -9.63 -2.19
N GLU A 58 5.82 -9.48 -1.73
CA GLU A 58 5.46 -8.48 -0.71
C GLU A 58 6.25 -8.67 0.59
N ALA A 59 6.44 -9.92 1.01
CA ALA A 59 7.17 -10.23 2.23
C ALA A 59 8.61 -9.71 2.20
N ASP A 60 9.27 -9.78 1.05
CA ASP A 60 10.64 -9.29 0.89
C ASP A 60 10.69 -7.76 1.00
N VAL A 61 9.71 -7.07 0.43
CA VAL A 61 9.62 -5.61 0.49
C VAL A 61 9.35 -5.17 1.93
N VAL A 62 8.44 -5.82 2.62
CA VAL A 62 8.13 -5.53 4.03
C VAL A 62 9.37 -5.75 4.90
N ALA A 63 10.11 -6.83 4.69
CA ALA A 63 11.33 -7.13 5.43
C ALA A 63 12.38 -6.02 5.27
N LYS A 64 12.56 -5.50 4.05
CA LYS A 64 13.48 -4.38 3.78
C LYS A 64 13.07 -3.10 4.48
N LEU A 65 11.79 -2.78 4.48
CA LEU A 65 11.25 -1.59 5.16
C LEU A 65 11.46 -1.69 6.67
N LYS A 66 11.28 -2.86 7.25
CA LYS A 66 11.50 -3.08 8.68
C LYS A 66 12.98 -3.06 9.07
N ALA A 67 13.83 -3.57 8.22
CA ALA A 67 15.27 -3.58 8.44
C ALA A 67 15.90 -2.19 8.28
N GLY A 68 15.29 -1.31 7.48
CA GLY A 68 15.82 0.02 7.22
C GLY A 68 17.06 0.04 6.35
N THR A 69 17.26 -0.97 5.50
CA THR A 69 18.41 -1.07 4.62
C THR A 69 18.26 -0.12 3.43
N GLY A 70 19.04 0.96 3.43
CA GLY A 70 18.96 1.99 2.39
C GLY A 70 17.67 2.81 2.42
N HIS A 71 16.94 2.75 3.53
CA HIS A 71 15.64 3.40 3.70
C HIS A 71 15.41 3.62 5.20
N PRO A 72 14.72 4.71 5.60
CA PRO A 72 14.35 4.87 7.01
C PRO A 72 13.55 3.67 7.50
N LYS A 73 13.85 3.22 8.71
CA LYS A 73 13.23 2.06 9.30
C LYS A 73 11.74 2.30 9.54
N ALA A 74 10.88 1.47 8.97
CA ALA A 74 9.44 1.54 9.19
C ALA A 74 9.07 0.93 10.54
N THR A 75 8.20 1.61 11.28
CA THR A 75 7.76 1.17 12.62
C THR A 75 6.33 0.60 12.62
N ALA A 76 5.62 0.68 11.50
CA ALA A 76 4.28 0.12 11.36
C ALA A 76 4.31 -1.40 11.49
N SER A 77 3.16 -2.00 11.82
CA SER A 77 3.04 -3.46 11.93
C SER A 77 3.24 -4.15 10.59
N ASP A 78 3.57 -5.44 10.62
CA ASP A 78 3.71 -6.25 9.39
C ASP A 78 2.44 -6.24 8.55
N ALA A 79 1.27 -6.34 9.20
CA ALA A 79 -0.02 -6.30 8.53
C ALA A 79 -0.24 -4.97 7.81
N ASP A 80 0.07 -3.86 8.47
CA ASP A 80 -0.08 -2.53 7.89
C ASP A 80 0.90 -2.31 6.74
N LEU A 81 2.16 -2.71 6.91
CA LEU A 81 3.16 -2.61 5.85
C LEU A 81 2.80 -3.47 4.64
N THR A 82 2.28 -4.67 4.87
CA THR A 82 1.82 -5.55 3.79
C THR A 82 0.68 -4.89 3.01
N ALA A 83 -0.29 -4.30 3.69
CA ALA A 83 -1.40 -3.59 3.05
C ALA A 83 -0.90 -2.40 2.22
N ILE A 84 0.05 -1.63 2.75
CA ILE A 84 0.65 -0.49 2.05
C ILE A 84 1.40 -0.96 0.80
N VAL A 85 2.22 -2.00 0.92
CA VAL A 85 2.98 -2.55 -0.22
C VAL A 85 2.05 -3.05 -1.31
N LYS A 86 0.99 -3.78 -0.97
CA LYS A 86 -0.02 -4.24 -1.94
C LYS A 86 -0.68 -3.06 -2.66
N TRP A 87 -1.02 -2.03 -1.92
CA TRP A 87 -1.63 -0.82 -2.48
C TRP A 87 -0.70 -0.14 -3.48
N ILE A 88 0.58 -0.01 -3.14
CA ILE A 88 1.58 0.57 -4.04
C ILE A 88 1.76 -0.31 -5.28
N GLN A 89 1.90 -1.62 -5.11
CA GLN A 89 2.11 -2.55 -6.23
C GLN A 89 0.93 -2.61 -7.19
N ALA A 90 -0.26 -2.24 -6.74
CA ALA A 90 -1.46 -2.18 -7.58
C ALA A 90 -1.52 -0.91 -8.46
N MET A 91 -0.64 0.03 -8.25
CA MET A 91 -0.55 1.22 -9.09
C MET A 91 0.10 0.86 -10.46
#